data_eca703fa4167aab0387ba8280d510d48
#
_entry.id   eca703fa4167aab0387ba8280d510d48
#
_cell.length_a   1.000
_cell.length_b   1.000
_cell.length_c   1.000
_cell.angle_alpha   90.00
_cell.angle_beta   90.00
_cell.angle_gamma   90.00
#
_symmetry.space_group_name_H-M   'P 1'
#
loop_
_entity.id
_entity.type
_entity.pdbx_description
1 polymer ?
#
loop_
_entity_poly.entity_id
_entity_poly.type
_entity_poly.pdbx_seq_one_letter_code
_entity_poly.pdbx_strand_id
1 'polypeptide(L)'
;MVRALRLLASCAMFSQALAHSHILYLIVNGQQYRGFNPHAPDAITNSIGWSTSAVDDGFVTPSNYSNPDIICHRDGKPAKAHAPVKAGDKIQIQWNGWPQSHKGPVLSYLASCANTTDGCASVDKRKLSWTKIDDSSPVLLDEKGGPPGRWATDVLIAQNNTWLLGLPNDLEPGPYVLRHELIALHYANLKNGAQNYPQCVNLWVEAPGLKAAKVGKEEVVVAGQKHGVPATALYKATDPGVAIDIYTAALSTYVIPGPTLAPEAKPVPVTEQGLKSTITAVGTPVVVMRASSTVPLPNGETAAAFKG
;
A
#
# COMPACT_ATOMS: atom_id res chain seq x y z
N MET A 1 28.62 56.38 -29.68
CA MET A 1 29.01 55.22 -28.84
C MET A 1 27.71 54.65 -28.22
N VAL A 2 27.17 53.59 -28.79
CA VAL A 2 25.90 52.98 -28.30
C VAL A 2 26.32 51.74 -27.54
N ARG A 3 26.06 51.72 -26.19
CA ARG A 3 26.30 50.54 -25.35
C ARG A 3 25.10 49.59 -25.49
N ALA A 4 25.35 48.45 -26.08
CA ALA A 4 24.39 47.33 -26.15
C ALA A 4 24.32 46.67 -24.77
N LEU A 5 23.15 46.76 -24.09
CA LEU A 5 22.84 46.03 -22.86
C LEU A 5 22.42 44.61 -23.24
N ARG A 6 23.29 43.61 -22.95
CA ARG A 6 22.91 42.18 -23.10
C ARG A 6 22.10 41.77 -21.89
N LEU A 7 20.78 41.55 -22.07
CA LEU A 7 19.95 40.86 -21.12
C LEU A 7 20.31 39.35 -21.17
N LEU A 8 20.93 38.86 -20.12
CA LEU A 8 21.04 37.43 -19.85
C LEU A 8 19.70 36.95 -19.27
N ALA A 9 18.87 36.34 -20.09
CA ALA A 9 17.69 35.62 -19.63
C ALA A 9 18.17 34.30 -18.97
N SER A 10 18.22 34.29 -17.63
CA SER A 10 18.40 33.06 -16.86
C SER A 10 17.14 32.22 -17.02
N CYS A 11 17.20 31.18 -17.86
CA CYS A 11 16.18 30.15 -17.94
C CYS A 11 16.29 29.32 -16.65
N ALA A 12 15.51 29.68 -15.62
CA ALA A 12 15.32 28.82 -14.45
C ALA A 12 14.60 27.55 -14.93
N MET A 13 15.35 26.47 -15.12
CA MET A 13 14.75 25.15 -15.24
C MET A 13 14.12 24.82 -13.90
N PHE A 14 12.80 25.02 -13.78
CA PHE A 14 12.01 24.39 -12.75
C PHE A 14 12.09 22.89 -13.00
N SER A 15 13.02 22.20 -12.33
CA SER A 15 12.89 20.76 -12.13
C SER A 15 11.56 20.58 -11.39
N GLN A 16 10.55 20.10 -12.06
CA GLN A 16 9.35 19.60 -11.40
C GLN A 16 9.84 18.44 -10.53
N ALA A 17 10.09 18.71 -9.27
CA ALA A 17 10.23 17.66 -8.28
C ALA A 17 8.93 16.86 -8.35
N LEU A 18 9.01 15.59 -8.76
CA LEU A 18 7.89 14.65 -8.67
C LEU A 18 7.54 14.57 -7.19
N ALA A 19 6.59 15.39 -6.78
CA ALA A 19 6.19 15.53 -5.37
C ALA A 19 5.25 14.41 -4.93
N HIS A 20 5.01 13.40 -5.79
CA HIS A 20 3.94 12.45 -5.67
C HIS A 20 4.41 11.08 -6.16
N SER A 21 3.85 10.00 -5.59
CA SER A 21 4.42 8.67 -5.80
C SER A 21 3.38 7.55 -5.71
N HIS A 22 3.70 6.42 -6.37
CA HIS A 22 2.93 5.18 -6.32
C HIS A 22 3.84 3.94 -6.25
N ILE A 23 3.29 2.78 -5.91
CA ILE A 23 4.01 1.51 -5.88
C ILE A 23 4.21 1.00 -7.30
N LEU A 24 5.48 0.85 -7.72
CA LEU A 24 5.86 0.27 -9.02
C LEU A 24 5.68 -1.24 -9.05
N TYR A 25 6.18 -1.92 -8.02
CA TYR A 25 6.17 -3.37 -7.92
C TYR A 25 6.47 -3.86 -6.50
N LEU A 26 6.16 -5.13 -6.27
CA LEU A 26 6.61 -5.90 -5.12
C LEU A 26 7.61 -6.95 -5.56
N ILE A 27 8.59 -7.27 -4.69
CA ILE A 27 9.45 -8.45 -4.85
C ILE A 27 9.14 -9.40 -3.70
N VAL A 28 8.77 -10.62 -4.05
CA VAL A 28 8.51 -11.73 -3.13
C VAL A 28 9.37 -12.91 -3.54
N ASN A 29 10.28 -13.36 -2.69
CA ASN A 29 11.14 -14.53 -2.98
C ASN A 29 11.85 -14.44 -4.34
N GLY A 30 12.37 -13.27 -4.70
CA GLY A 30 13.05 -13.01 -5.97
C GLY A 30 12.13 -12.80 -7.18
N GLN A 31 10.82 -12.94 -7.03
CA GLN A 31 9.85 -12.73 -8.11
C GLN A 31 9.28 -11.30 -8.02
N GLN A 32 9.27 -10.60 -9.15
CA GLN A 32 8.71 -9.25 -9.26
C GLN A 32 7.25 -9.32 -9.71
N TYR A 33 6.36 -8.64 -8.96
CA TYR A 33 4.94 -8.48 -9.28
C TYR A 33 4.61 -7.01 -9.47
N ARG A 34 4.07 -6.65 -10.63
CA ARG A 34 3.81 -5.26 -10.98
C ARG A 34 2.64 -4.65 -10.22
N GLY A 35 2.86 -3.44 -9.68
CA GLY A 35 1.83 -2.56 -9.16
C GLY A 35 1.00 -1.91 -10.27
N PHE A 36 0.04 -1.06 -9.89
CA PHE A 36 -0.72 -0.25 -10.83
C PHE A 36 0.06 1.04 -11.16
N ASN A 37 0.11 1.39 -12.44
CA ASN A 37 0.69 2.65 -12.89
C ASN A 37 -0.43 3.61 -13.30
N PRO A 38 -0.72 4.67 -12.53
CA PRO A 38 -1.79 5.62 -12.83
C PRO A 38 -1.53 6.44 -14.11
N HIS A 39 -0.27 6.57 -14.56
CA HIS A 39 0.11 7.28 -15.79
C HIS A 39 -0.01 6.41 -17.05
N ALA A 40 -0.13 5.09 -16.89
CA ALA A 40 -0.31 4.14 -17.99
C ALA A 40 -1.23 3.00 -17.56
N PRO A 41 -2.53 3.29 -17.30
CA PRO A 41 -3.46 2.35 -16.67
C PRO A 41 -3.71 1.09 -17.51
N ASP A 42 -3.62 1.18 -18.83
CA ASP A 42 -3.89 0.07 -19.74
C ASP A 42 -2.66 -0.77 -20.07
N ALA A 43 -1.47 -0.37 -19.61
CA ALA A 43 -0.21 -1.02 -19.97
C ALA A 43 -0.03 -2.40 -19.30
N ILE A 44 -0.81 -2.75 -18.27
CA ILE A 44 -0.60 -3.95 -17.45
C ILE A 44 -1.93 -4.65 -17.18
N THR A 45 -2.18 -5.76 -17.87
CA THR A 45 -3.41 -6.56 -17.72
C THR A 45 -3.46 -7.39 -16.44
N ASN A 46 -2.30 -7.72 -15.83
CA ASN A 46 -2.17 -8.59 -14.66
C ASN A 46 -1.46 -7.88 -13.49
N SER A 47 -1.76 -6.58 -13.28
CA SER A 47 -1.32 -5.87 -12.10
C SER A 47 -1.95 -6.45 -10.84
N ILE A 48 -1.16 -6.60 -9.78
CA ILE A 48 -1.66 -6.91 -8.45
C ILE A 48 -2.11 -5.66 -7.69
N GLY A 49 -1.69 -4.47 -8.17
CA GLY A 49 -2.05 -3.17 -7.60
C GLY A 49 -3.45 -2.74 -8.00
N TRP A 50 -4.17 -2.17 -7.04
CA TRP A 50 -5.49 -1.60 -7.28
C TRP A 50 -5.39 -0.36 -8.16
N SER A 51 -6.28 -0.23 -9.13
CA SER A 51 -6.35 0.97 -9.95
C SER A 51 -6.84 2.16 -9.14
N THR A 52 -6.42 3.37 -9.54
CA THR A 52 -6.79 4.63 -8.91
C THR A 52 -6.96 5.71 -9.98
N SER A 53 -7.78 6.72 -9.69
CA SER A 53 -7.90 7.93 -10.52
C SER A 53 -6.84 8.99 -10.18
N ALA A 54 -5.88 8.69 -9.31
CA ALA A 54 -4.82 9.62 -8.90
C ALA A 54 -3.71 9.73 -9.97
N VAL A 55 -4.08 10.10 -11.20
CA VAL A 55 -3.15 10.27 -12.33
C VAL A 55 -2.14 11.41 -12.16
N ASP A 56 -2.30 12.22 -11.12
CA ASP A 56 -1.38 13.26 -10.68
C ASP A 56 -0.44 12.78 -9.56
N ASP A 57 -0.46 11.46 -9.24
CA ASP A 57 0.19 10.86 -8.07
C ASP A 57 -0.13 11.62 -6.76
N GLY A 58 -1.33 12.22 -6.66
CA GLY A 58 -1.75 13.03 -5.53
C GLY A 58 -2.01 12.23 -4.25
N PHE A 59 -2.70 12.83 -3.30
CA PHE A 59 -2.89 12.29 -1.95
C PHE A 59 -4.34 12.42 -1.48
N VAL A 60 -4.63 11.80 -0.32
CA VAL A 60 -5.88 11.96 0.43
C VAL A 60 -5.62 12.86 1.62
N THR A 61 -6.44 13.90 1.80
CA THR A 61 -6.31 14.88 2.89
C THR A 61 -7.08 14.44 4.14
N PRO A 62 -6.76 14.97 5.34
CA PRO A 62 -7.47 14.67 6.57
C PRO A 62 -8.99 14.89 6.54
N SER A 63 -9.47 15.87 5.77
CA SER A 63 -10.93 16.09 5.59
C SER A 63 -11.64 14.93 4.88
N ASN A 64 -10.90 14.05 4.20
CA ASN A 64 -11.41 12.92 3.44
C ASN A 64 -11.21 11.56 4.14
N TYR A 65 -10.83 11.53 5.43
CA TYR A 65 -10.63 10.27 6.14
C TYR A 65 -11.91 9.44 6.31
N SER A 66 -13.08 10.06 6.29
CA SER A 66 -14.37 9.35 6.25
C SER A 66 -14.81 8.95 4.84
N ASN A 67 -14.09 9.41 3.79
CA ASN A 67 -14.37 9.06 2.40
C ASN A 67 -13.72 7.71 2.04
N PRO A 68 -14.36 6.85 1.22
CA PRO A 68 -13.76 5.61 0.71
C PRO A 68 -12.41 5.75 -0.01
N ASP A 69 -11.99 6.95 -0.37
CA ASP A 69 -10.69 7.22 -0.98
C ASP A 69 -9.51 6.95 -0.04
N ILE A 70 -9.71 7.06 1.29
CA ILE A 70 -8.66 6.70 2.24
C ILE A 70 -8.35 5.20 2.27
N ILE A 71 -9.23 4.36 1.71
CA ILE A 71 -9.05 2.91 1.76
C ILE A 71 -7.86 2.50 0.87
N CYS A 72 -7.95 2.78 -0.43
CA CYS A 72 -6.96 2.38 -1.44
C CYS A 72 -6.75 3.50 -2.49
N HIS A 73 -6.61 4.72 -2.03
CA HIS A 73 -6.49 5.93 -2.83
C HIS A 73 -7.79 6.34 -3.54
N ARG A 74 -7.73 7.51 -4.22
CA ARG A 74 -8.85 8.12 -4.95
C ARG A 74 -9.45 7.13 -5.94
N ASP A 75 -10.74 6.87 -5.80
CA ASP A 75 -11.51 5.96 -6.66
C ASP A 75 -10.90 4.55 -6.80
N GLY A 76 -10.19 4.08 -5.75
CA GLY A 76 -9.49 2.80 -5.76
C GLY A 76 -10.40 1.62 -6.05
N LYS A 77 -10.03 0.78 -7.06
CA LYS A 77 -10.78 -0.41 -7.49
C LYS A 77 -9.89 -1.67 -7.42
N PRO A 78 -10.44 -2.82 -6.99
CA PRO A 78 -9.68 -4.04 -6.83
C PRO A 78 -8.98 -4.51 -8.11
N ALA A 79 -7.75 -5.00 -7.96
CA ALA A 79 -7.05 -5.74 -8.99
C ALA A 79 -7.62 -7.16 -9.15
N LYS A 80 -7.47 -7.76 -10.34
CA LYS A 80 -7.87 -9.16 -10.58
C LYS A 80 -6.79 -10.16 -10.15
N ALA A 81 -5.53 -9.76 -10.21
CA ALA A 81 -4.40 -10.62 -9.94
C ALA A 81 -3.89 -10.45 -8.49
N HIS A 82 -3.23 -11.49 -7.96
CA HIS A 82 -2.69 -11.58 -6.61
C HIS A 82 -1.24 -12.03 -6.67
N ALA A 83 -0.34 -11.46 -5.86
CA ALA A 83 1.00 -12.00 -5.69
C ALA A 83 0.93 -13.20 -4.72
N PRO A 84 1.42 -14.40 -5.11
CA PRO A 84 1.54 -15.52 -4.18
C PRO A 84 2.61 -15.21 -3.12
N VAL A 85 2.27 -15.45 -1.86
CA VAL A 85 3.11 -15.22 -0.68
C VAL A 85 2.91 -16.36 0.30
N LYS A 86 3.83 -16.52 1.25
CA LYS A 86 3.67 -17.40 2.42
C LYS A 86 3.56 -16.58 3.69
N ALA A 87 2.88 -17.12 4.69
CA ALA A 87 2.94 -16.55 6.03
C ALA A 87 4.41 -16.45 6.48
N GLY A 88 4.80 -15.31 7.04
CA GLY A 88 6.16 -15.01 7.46
C GLY A 88 7.12 -14.54 6.35
N ASP A 89 6.69 -14.48 5.09
CA ASP A 89 7.52 -13.94 4.01
C ASP A 89 7.88 -12.47 4.26
N LYS A 90 9.06 -12.05 3.75
CA LYS A 90 9.44 -10.65 3.63
C LYS A 90 9.15 -10.17 2.22
N ILE A 91 8.40 -9.08 2.11
CA ILE A 91 8.03 -8.44 0.84
C ILE A 91 8.80 -7.14 0.71
N GLN A 92 9.51 -6.96 -0.41
CA GLN A 92 10.11 -5.68 -0.75
C GLN A 92 9.12 -4.88 -1.60
N ILE A 93 8.77 -3.67 -1.15
CA ILE A 93 7.83 -2.76 -1.80
C ILE A 93 8.61 -1.62 -2.41
N GLN A 94 8.53 -1.46 -3.75
CA GLN A 94 9.24 -0.42 -4.49
C GLN A 94 8.29 0.69 -4.91
N TRP A 95 8.62 1.92 -4.49
CA TRP A 95 7.98 3.15 -4.95
C TRP A 95 8.76 3.76 -6.12
N ASN A 96 8.08 4.55 -6.98
CA ASN A 96 8.72 5.21 -8.13
C ASN A 96 9.63 6.38 -7.72
N GLY A 97 9.45 6.93 -6.51
CA GLY A 97 10.26 7.99 -5.92
C GLY A 97 9.57 8.56 -4.70
N TRP A 98 10.31 9.23 -3.82
CA TRP A 98 9.76 9.94 -2.68
C TRP A 98 10.56 11.19 -2.38
N PRO A 99 9.92 12.38 -2.29
CA PRO A 99 10.63 13.62 -2.03
C PRO A 99 11.21 13.67 -0.62
N GLN A 100 12.44 14.18 -0.48
CA GLN A 100 13.10 14.30 0.82
C GLN A 100 12.35 15.22 1.81
N SER A 101 11.57 16.19 1.31
CA SER A 101 10.73 17.06 2.14
C SER A 101 9.52 16.34 2.75
N HIS A 102 9.10 15.21 2.19
CA HIS A 102 7.89 14.49 2.60
C HIS A 102 8.18 13.53 3.78
N LYS A 103 8.56 14.12 4.92
CA LYS A 103 8.87 13.41 6.16
C LYS A 103 7.65 12.78 6.78
N GLY A 104 7.78 11.57 7.33
CA GLY A 104 6.69 10.94 8.06
C GLY A 104 6.80 9.42 8.20
N PRO A 105 5.71 8.76 8.63
CA PRO A 105 5.65 7.31 8.84
C PRO A 105 5.45 6.54 7.54
N VAL A 106 5.83 5.25 7.61
CA VAL A 106 5.51 4.20 6.65
C VAL A 106 4.62 3.20 7.37
N LEU A 107 3.39 2.99 6.90
CA LEU A 107 2.39 2.17 7.58
C LEU A 107 1.90 1.04 6.66
N SER A 108 1.67 -0.14 7.23
CA SER A 108 1.12 -1.26 6.47
C SER A 108 -0.01 -1.95 7.23
N TYR A 109 -1.05 -2.30 6.49
CA TYR A 109 -2.25 -2.96 6.99
C TYR A 109 -2.60 -4.14 6.10
N LEU A 110 -3.16 -5.19 6.70
CA LEU A 110 -3.77 -6.32 5.97
C LEU A 110 -5.27 -6.38 6.22
N ALA A 111 -6.01 -6.80 5.19
CA ALA A 111 -7.41 -7.18 5.29
C ALA A 111 -7.66 -8.46 4.50
N SER A 112 -8.40 -9.41 5.10
CA SER A 112 -8.79 -10.65 4.43
C SER A 112 -9.96 -10.41 3.46
N CYS A 113 -9.93 -11.06 2.29
CA CYS A 113 -11.00 -11.10 1.30
C CYS A 113 -11.78 -12.42 1.33
N ALA A 114 -11.71 -13.17 2.41
CA ALA A 114 -12.20 -14.55 2.53
C ALA A 114 -13.66 -14.81 2.09
N ASN A 115 -14.50 -13.78 2.09
CA ASN A 115 -15.93 -13.92 1.77
C ASN A 115 -16.24 -13.73 0.27
N THR A 116 -15.22 -13.77 -0.62
CA THR A 116 -15.39 -13.61 -2.06
C THR A 116 -14.96 -14.85 -2.80
N THR A 117 -15.65 -15.18 -3.89
CA THR A 117 -15.38 -16.39 -4.72
C THR A 117 -14.26 -16.20 -5.74
N ASP A 118 -13.77 -14.96 -5.92
CA ASP A 118 -12.74 -14.58 -6.88
C ASP A 118 -11.55 -13.88 -6.21
N GLY A 119 -11.24 -14.29 -4.99
CA GLY A 119 -10.21 -13.68 -4.18
C GLY A 119 -10.56 -12.25 -3.79
N CYS A 120 -9.65 -11.28 -3.98
CA CYS A 120 -9.94 -9.87 -3.71
C CYS A 120 -10.51 -9.11 -4.92
N ALA A 121 -10.72 -9.77 -6.07
CA ALA A 121 -11.04 -9.10 -7.33
C ALA A 121 -12.42 -8.41 -7.36
N SER A 122 -13.39 -8.88 -6.55
CA SER A 122 -14.73 -8.29 -6.44
C SER A 122 -15.09 -7.83 -5.03
N VAL A 123 -14.11 -7.67 -4.16
CA VAL A 123 -14.36 -7.27 -2.78
C VAL A 123 -14.92 -5.85 -2.71
N ASP A 124 -15.95 -5.66 -1.89
CA ASP A 124 -16.36 -4.29 -1.50
C ASP A 124 -15.35 -3.73 -0.49
N LYS A 125 -14.53 -2.78 -0.92
CA LYS A 125 -13.49 -2.19 -0.08
C LYS A 125 -13.99 -1.61 1.25
N ARG A 126 -15.26 -1.18 1.31
CA ARG A 126 -15.87 -0.60 2.51
C ARG A 126 -16.14 -1.64 3.60
N LYS A 127 -16.21 -2.93 3.22
CA LYS A 127 -16.45 -4.05 4.13
C LYS A 127 -15.15 -4.67 4.66
N LEU A 128 -14.00 -4.23 4.15
CA LEU A 128 -12.70 -4.71 4.59
C LEU A 128 -12.40 -4.23 6.01
N SER A 129 -11.92 -5.15 6.83
CA SER A 129 -11.47 -4.91 8.19
C SER A 129 -9.94 -4.93 8.23
N TRP A 130 -9.31 -3.83 8.64
CA TRP A 130 -7.88 -3.59 8.50
C TRP A 130 -7.15 -3.76 9.81
N THR A 131 -6.10 -4.57 9.80
CA THR A 131 -5.20 -4.82 10.92
C THR A 131 -3.84 -4.24 10.61
N LYS A 132 -3.28 -3.39 11.48
CA LYS A 132 -1.94 -2.82 11.31
C LYS A 132 -0.89 -3.89 11.56
N ILE A 133 -0.01 -4.12 10.56
CA ILE A 133 1.06 -5.11 10.62
C ILE A 133 2.46 -4.50 10.61
N ASP A 134 2.57 -3.22 10.24
CA ASP A 134 3.82 -2.44 10.30
C ASP A 134 3.48 -0.96 10.55
N ASP A 135 4.24 -0.35 11.43
CA ASP A 135 4.10 1.05 11.79
C ASP A 135 5.44 1.81 11.72
N SER A 136 6.46 1.16 11.14
CA SER A 136 7.81 1.71 10.98
C SER A 136 8.46 2.21 12.27
N SER A 137 8.08 1.67 13.43
CA SER A 137 8.66 2.09 14.72
C SER A 137 10.15 1.78 14.82
N PRO A 138 10.99 2.71 15.30
CA PRO A 138 10.68 4.12 15.61
C PRO A 138 10.54 4.96 14.32
N VAL A 139 9.48 5.79 14.24
CA VAL A 139 9.20 6.63 13.06
C VAL A 139 10.10 7.85 12.99
N LEU A 140 10.27 8.55 14.12
CA LEU A 140 11.23 9.64 14.30
C LEU A 140 12.53 9.05 14.83
N LEU A 141 13.60 9.08 14.03
CA LEU A 141 14.85 8.34 14.27
C LEU A 141 15.96 9.20 14.89
N ASP A 142 15.93 10.51 14.67
CA ASP A 142 16.93 11.43 15.18
C ASP A 142 16.30 12.75 15.56
N GLU A 143 16.18 12.94 16.86
CA GLU A 143 15.69 14.18 17.48
C GLU A 143 16.81 15.22 17.65
N LYS A 144 18.07 14.77 17.69
CA LYS A 144 19.23 15.60 18.02
C LYS A 144 19.71 16.45 16.84
N GLY A 145 19.34 16.05 15.62
CA GLY A 145 19.68 16.76 14.38
C GLY A 145 18.91 18.07 14.19
N GLY A 146 17.97 18.37 15.08
CA GLY A 146 17.05 19.51 14.94
C GLY A 146 15.91 19.24 13.95
N PRO A 147 14.91 20.15 13.89
CA PRO A 147 13.76 20.00 13.02
C PRO A 147 14.14 19.98 11.52
N PRO A 148 13.46 19.22 10.68
CA PRO A 148 12.32 18.32 11.00
C PRO A 148 12.73 16.95 11.53
N GLY A 149 14.01 16.66 11.77
CA GLY A 149 14.52 15.36 12.20
C GLY A 149 14.66 14.35 11.05
N ARG A 150 15.05 13.11 11.41
CA ARG A 150 15.14 11.97 10.48
C ARG A 150 13.98 11.02 10.71
N TRP A 151 13.29 10.65 9.65
CA TRP A 151 12.03 9.91 9.68
C TRP A 151 12.12 8.55 8.97
N ALA A 152 11.12 7.69 9.16
CA ALA A 152 11.01 6.42 8.46
C ALA A 152 11.05 6.58 6.92
N THR A 153 10.43 7.63 6.39
CA THR A 153 10.52 7.96 4.95
C THR A 153 11.92 8.31 4.48
N ASP A 154 12.83 8.82 5.34
CA ASP A 154 14.23 9.02 4.99
C ASP A 154 14.96 7.69 4.84
N VAL A 155 14.57 6.67 5.61
CA VAL A 155 15.11 5.31 5.46
C VAL A 155 14.63 4.72 4.13
N LEU A 156 13.36 4.85 3.79
CA LEU A 156 12.82 4.43 2.50
C LEU A 156 13.60 5.05 1.34
N ILE A 157 13.84 6.38 1.36
CA ILE A 157 14.63 7.08 0.33
C ILE A 157 16.06 6.54 0.27
N ALA A 158 16.72 6.36 1.42
CA ALA A 158 18.08 5.84 1.50
C ALA A 158 18.20 4.41 0.95
N GLN A 159 17.11 3.65 0.95
CA GLN A 159 17.00 2.32 0.34
C GLN A 159 16.45 2.35 -1.09
N ASN A 160 16.69 3.43 -1.83
CA ASN A 160 16.21 3.61 -3.20
C ASN A 160 14.69 3.53 -3.33
N ASN A 161 13.99 4.21 -2.43
CA ASN A 161 12.51 4.25 -2.33
C ASN A 161 11.88 2.85 -2.13
N THR A 162 12.55 2.02 -1.34
CA THR A 162 12.11 0.65 -1.05
C THR A 162 11.80 0.49 0.43
N TRP A 163 10.78 -0.29 0.73
CA TRP A 163 10.43 -0.72 2.08
C TRP A 163 10.36 -2.23 2.17
N LEU A 164 11.00 -2.82 3.18
CA LEU A 164 10.96 -4.24 3.46
C LEU A 164 9.91 -4.52 4.53
N LEU A 165 8.86 -5.23 4.17
CA LEU A 165 7.72 -5.58 5.01
C LEU A 165 7.77 -7.04 5.40
N GLY A 166 7.66 -7.35 6.69
CA GLY A 166 7.44 -8.72 7.19
C GLY A 166 5.95 -9.04 7.28
N LEU A 167 5.52 -10.15 6.73
CA LEU A 167 4.19 -10.68 6.94
C LEU A 167 4.09 -11.44 8.28
N PRO A 168 2.95 -11.41 8.97
CA PRO A 168 2.71 -12.27 10.13
C PRO A 168 2.89 -13.76 9.79
N ASN A 169 3.40 -14.55 10.77
CA ASN A 169 3.69 -15.98 10.58
C ASN A 169 2.45 -16.87 10.64
N ASP A 170 1.35 -16.34 11.17
CA ASP A 170 0.10 -17.03 11.46
C ASP A 170 -1.04 -16.64 10.51
N LEU A 171 -0.69 -16.09 9.34
CA LEU A 171 -1.67 -15.79 8.32
C LEU A 171 -2.29 -17.11 7.78
N GLU A 172 -3.60 -17.18 7.85
CA GLU A 172 -4.34 -18.27 7.22
C GLU A 172 -4.20 -18.21 5.69
N PRO A 173 -4.15 -19.37 5.00
CA PRO A 173 -4.14 -19.41 3.54
C PRO A 173 -5.36 -18.71 2.95
N GLY A 174 -5.17 -17.96 1.87
CA GLY A 174 -6.26 -17.28 1.18
C GLY A 174 -5.91 -15.89 0.66
N PRO A 175 -6.93 -15.15 0.17
CA PRO A 175 -6.76 -13.84 -0.43
C PRO A 175 -6.77 -12.72 0.61
N TYR A 176 -5.82 -11.78 0.45
CA TYR A 176 -5.68 -10.60 1.28
C TYR A 176 -5.43 -9.36 0.43
N VAL A 177 -5.83 -8.20 0.95
CA VAL A 177 -5.36 -6.90 0.47
C VAL A 177 -4.30 -6.39 1.44
N LEU A 178 -3.13 -6.08 0.91
CA LEU A 178 -2.12 -5.28 1.61
C LEU A 178 -2.37 -3.81 1.26
N ARG A 179 -2.57 -2.97 2.28
CA ARG A 179 -2.61 -1.52 2.19
C ARG A 179 -1.30 -0.99 2.75
N HIS A 180 -0.45 -0.43 1.89
CA HIS A 180 0.82 0.18 2.26
C HIS A 180 0.73 1.68 2.01
N GLU A 181 1.09 2.48 3.01
CA GLU A 181 0.83 3.91 3.04
C GLU A 181 2.04 4.70 3.50
N LEU A 182 2.32 5.79 2.82
CA LEU A 182 3.21 6.84 3.29
C LEU A 182 2.36 8.06 3.69
N ILE A 183 2.70 8.70 4.80
CA ILE A 183 2.06 9.95 5.22
C ILE A 183 3.12 11.05 5.22
N ALA A 184 2.94 12.08 4.39
CA ALA A 184 3.82 13.23 4.37
C ALA A 184 3.32 14.32 5.32
N LEU A 185 4.18 14.76 6.24
CA LEU A 185 3.84 15.67 7.34
C LEU A 185 4.39 17.08 7.18
N HIS A 186 5.03 17.39 6.05
CA HIS A 186 5.70 18.69 5.82
C HIS A 186 4.77 19.92 5.85
N TYR A 187 3.47 19.73 5.71
CA TYR A 187 2.43 20.76 5.88
C TYR A 187 1.40 20.39 6.96
N ALA A 188 1.69 19.39 7.79
CA ALA A 188 0.74 18.87 8.78
C ALA A 188 0.41 19.86 9.92
N ASN A 189 1.13 20.96 10.04
CA ASN A 189 0.82 22.09 10.89
C ASN A 189 -0.32 22.97 10.35
N LEU A 190 -0.70 22.78 9.08
CA LEU A 190 -1.80 23.50 8.46
C LEU A 190 -3.07 22.63 8.47
N LYS A 191 -4.23 23.25 8.43
CA LYS A 191 -5.51 22.53 8.28
C LYS A 191 -5.49 21.70 6.99
N ASN A 192 -5.77 20.40 7.08
CA ASN A 192 -5.71 19.44 5.97
C ASN A 192 -4.30 19.28 5.34
N GLY A 193 -3.24 19.65 6.04
CA GLY A 193 -1.88 19.68 5.49
C GLY A 193 -1.18 18.32 5.48
N ALA A 194 -1.57 17.35 6.29
CA ALA A 194 -1.06 15.98 6.18
C ALA A 194 -1.53 15.35 4.87
N GLN A 195 -0.64 14.57 4.22
CA GLN A 195 -0.88 13.98 2.90
C GLN A 195 -0.73 12.48 2.98
N ASN A 196 -1.82 11.75 2.78
CA ASN A 196 -1.86 10.29 2.84
C ASN A 196 -1.80 9.68 1.43
N TYR A 197 -0.90 8.73 1.24
CA TYR A 197 -0.68 8.01 -0.03
C TYR A 197 -0.95 6.51 0.14
N PRO A 198 -2.22 6.11 0.36
CA PRO A 198 -2.58 4.70 0.55
C PRO A 198 -2.54 3.96 -0.78
N GLN A 199 -1.77 2.88 -0.86
CA GLN A 199 -1.68 2.00 -2.03
C GLN A 199 -2.10 0.59 -1.64
N CYS A 200 -2.95 -0.04 -2.45
CA CYS A 200 -3.41 -1.40 -2.21
C CYS A 200 -2.89 -2.37 -3.26
N VAL A 201 -2.50 -3.55 -2.81
CA VAL A 201 -2.12 -4.68 -3.65
C VAL A 201 -2.75 -5.97 -3.14
N ASN A 202 -3.11 -6.87 -4.05
CA ASN A 202 -3.65 -8.17 -3.68
C ASN A 202 -2.54 -9.18 -3.44
N LEU A 203 -2.65 -9.93 -2.35
CA LEU A 203 -1.80 -11.04 -1.98
C LEU A 203 -2.62 -12.33 -1.93
N TRP A 204 -1.98 -13.44 -2.26
CA TRP A 204 -2.53 -14.78 -2.05
C TRP A 204 -1.61 -15.55 -1.11
N VAL A 205 -2.05 -15.78 0.12
CA VAL A 205 -1.30 -16.58 1.09
C VAL A 205 -1.46 -18.05 0.73
N GLU A 206 -0.34 -18.72 0.39
CA GLU A 206 -0.30 -20.12 0.03
C GLU A 206 -0.41 -21.04 1.25
N ALA A 207 -1.09 -22.16 1.10
CA ALA A 207 -1.10 -23.20 2.13
C ALA A 207 0.29 -23.87 2.27
N PRO A 208 0.74 -24.17 3.50
CA PRO A 208 2.00 -24.87 3.71
C PRO A 208 2.04 -26.21 2.96
N GLY A 209 3.10 -26.45 2.17
CA GLY A 209 3.35 -27.75 1.52
C GLY A 209 2.67 -27.98 0.17
N LEU A 210 1.90 -27.06 -0.36
CA LEU A 210 1.34 -27.14 -1.71
C LEU A 210 2.21 -26.35 -2.68
N LYS A 211 2.84 -27.04 -3.66
CA LYS A 211 3.32 -26.40 -4.89
C LYS A 211 2.08 -25.83 -5.57
N ALA A 212 2.14 -24.57 -6.05
CA ALA A 212 1.04 -23.82 -6.68
C ALA A 212 -0.10 -24.72 -7.18
N ALA A 213 -1.02 -25.05 -6.30
CA ALA A 213 -2.10 -25.98 -6.60
C ALA A 213 -3.12 -25.22 -7.45
N LYS A 214 -3.55 -25.84 -8.53
CA LYS A 214 -4.80 -25.48 -9.20
C LYS A 214 -5.86 -25.34 -8.10
N VAL A 215 -6.37 -24.15 -7.91
CA VAL A 215 -7.39 -23.84 -6.89
C VAL A 215 -8.58 -24.77 -7.14
N GLY A 216 -8.60 -25.88 -6.43
CA GLY A 216 -9.73 -26.80 -6.37
C GLY A 216 -10.73 -26.29 -5.33
N LYS A 217 -11.99 -26.63 -5.55
CA LYS A 217 -13.20 -26.24 -4.83
C LYS A 217 -13.22 -26.59 -3.32
N GLU A 218 -12.26 -26.19 -2.52
CA GLU A 218 -12.40 -26.24 -1.07
C GLU A 218 -12.78 -24.86 -0.56
N GLU A 219 -13.89 -24.81 0.15
CA GLU A 219 -14.39 -23.65 0.86
C GLU A 219 -13.38 -23.30 1.98
N VAL A 220 -12.47 -22.38 1.69
CA VAL A 220 -11.51 -21.91 2.69
C VAL A 220 -12.28 -21.00 3.65
N VAL A 221 -12.68 -21.57 4.79
CA VAL A 221 -13.18 -20.77 5.92
C VAL A 221 -11.99 -20.07 6.55
N VAL A 222 -11.74 -18.83 6.15
CA VAL A 222 -10.69 -18.01 6.75
C VAL A 222 -11.22 -17.45 8.06
N ALA A 223 -10.54 -17.77 9.16
CA ALA A 223 -10.81 -17.15 10.45
C ALA A 223 -10.63 -15.62 10.30
N GLY A 224 -11.69 -14.86 10.56
CA GLY A 224 -11.68 -13.40 10.46
C GLY A 224 -10.58 -12.80 11.33
N GLN A 225 -9.91 -11.76 10.83
CA GLN A 225 -8.95 -10.99 11.62
C GLN A 225 -9.63 -10.42 12.86
N LYS A 226 -9.22 -10.86 14.05
CA LYS A 226 -9.90 -10.59 15.33
C LYS A 226 -9.86 -9.12 15.76
N HIS A 227 -9.05 -8.25 15.12
CA HIS A 227 -8.73 -6.89 15.59
C HIS A 227 -8.77 -5.82 14.49
N GLY A 228 -9.42 -6.07 13.38
CA GLY A 228 -9.46 -5.13 12.28
C GLY A 228 -10.49 -4.01 12.48
N VAL A 229 -10.21 -2.84 11.89
CA VAL A 229 -11.13 -1.69 11.85
C VAL A 229 -11.37 -1.25 10.40
N PRO A 230 -12.53 -0.61 10.10
CA PRO A 230 -12.74 -0.02 8.78
C PRO A 230 -11.69 1.04 8.46
N ALA A 231 -11.21 1.12 7.21
CA ALA A 231 -10.18 2.12 6.86
C ALA A 231 -10.65 3.57 7.05
N THR A 232 -11.94 3.84 6.92
CA THR A 232 -12.54 5.16 7.21
C THR A 232 -12.55 5.52 8.70
N ALA A 233 -12.16 4.59 9.58
CA ALA A 233 -12.00 4.80 11.02
C ALA A 233 -10.53 4.71 11.49
N LEU A 234 -9.56 4.54 10.57
CA LEU A 234 -8.14 4.46 10.91
C LEU A 234 -7.61 5.75 11.51
N TYR A 235 -8.05 6.91 11.00
CA TYR A 235 -7.50 8.22 11.35
C TYR A 235 -8.58 9.24 11.64
N LYS A 236 -8.23 10.20 12.48
CA LYS A 236 -8.98 11.45 12.67
C LYS A 236 -8.10 12.63 12.25
N ALA A 237 -8.70 13.66 11.68
CA ALA A 237 -7.97 14.88 11.29
C ALA A 237 -7.28 15.59 12.48
N THR A 238 -7.70 15.26 13.70
CA THR A 238 -7.17 15.79 14.96
C THR A 238 -6.18 14.88 15.65
N ASP A 239 -5.86 13.71 15.08
CA ASP A 239 -4.87 12.81 15.67
C ASP A 239 -3.51 13.52 15.79
N PRO A 240 -2.82 13.40 16.93
CA PRO A 240 -1.55 14.12 17.16
C PRO A 240 -0.44 13.73 16.18
N GLY A 241 -0.53 12.57 15.53
CA GLY A 241 0.37 12.16 14.46
C GLY A 241 -0.07 12.62 13.06
N VAL A 242 -1.19 13.34 12.94
CA VAL A 242 -1.74 13.90 11.70
C VAL A 242 -1.70 15.43 11.74
N ALA A 243 -2.16 16.04 12.83
CA ALA A 243 -2.13 17.46 13.05
C ALA A 243 -0.89 17.82 13.90
N ILE A 244 0.25 17.97 13.25
CA ILE A 244 1.55 18.15 13.91
C ILE A 244 2.44 19.15 13.17
N ASP A 245 3.23 19.93 13.91
CA ASP A 245 4.32 20.72 13.36
C ASP A 245 5.65 19.98 13.54
N ILE A 246 6.19 19.43 12.46
CA ILE A 246 7.46 18.70 12.47
C ILE A 246 8.68 19.64 12.48
N TYR A 247 8.48 20.95 12.34
CA TYR A 247 9.55 21.94 12.32
C TYR A 247 9.76 22.61 13.68
N THR A 248 9.02 22.18 14.70
CA THR A 248 9.21 22.69 16.06
C THR A 248 10.47 22.12 16.70
N ALA A 249 11.24 22.95 17.40
CA ALA A 249 12.43 22.54 18.14
C ALA A 249 12.12 21.62 19.34
N ALA A 250 10.87 21.58 19.79
CA ALA A 250 10.43 20.75 20.93
C ALA A 250 9.98 19.35 20.51
N LEU A 251 10.04 18.98 19.22
CA LEU A 251 9.61 17.66 18.77
C LEU A 251 10.60 16.59 19.20
N SER A 252 10.27 15.85 20.26
CA SER A 252 11.07 14.75 20.80
C SER A 252 10.43 13.37 20.59
N THR A 253 9.12 13.34 20.29
CA THR A 253 8.36 12.10 20.12
C THR A 253 7.34 12.26 19.00
N TYR A 254 6.96 11.14 18.39
CA TYR A 254 5.90 11.08 17.40
C TYR A 254 4.86 10.02 17.77
N VAL A 255 3.60 10.41 17.78
CA VAL A 255 2.48 9.52 18.03
C VAL A 255 2.00 8.95 16.70
N ILE A 256 2.23 7.67 16.47
CA ILE A 256 1.84 7.01 15.21
C ILE A 256 0.31 6.97 15.11
N PRO A 257 -0.30 7.49 14.02
CA PRO A 257 -1.75 7.50 13.88
C PRO A 257 -2.32 6.11 13.59
N GLY A 258 -3.61 5.94 13.83
CA GLY A 258 -4.34 4.70 13.59
C GLY A 258 -4.28 3.71 14.75
N PRO A 259 -4.81 2.48 14.57
CA PRO A 259 -4.82 1.46 15.61
C PRO A 259 -3.41 1.04 16.01
N THR A 260 -3.29 0.41 17.18
CA THR A 260 -2.05 -0.21 17.62
C THR A 260 -1.62 -1.33 16.68
N LEU A 261 -0.31 -1.60 16.66
CA LEU A 261 0.25 -2.74 15.96
C LEU A 261 -0.37 -4.04 16.45
N ALA A 262 -0.71 -4.95 15.53
CA ALA A 262 -1.24 -6.25 15.90
C ALA A 262 -0.21 -7.07 16.71
N PRO A 263 -0.64 -7.87 17.69
CA PRO A 263 0.28 -8.71 18.45
C PRO A 263 1.08 -9.69 17.58
N GLU A 264 0.49 -10.14 16.48
CA GLU A 264 1.06 -11.09 15.53
C GLU A 264 1.99 -10.43 14.51
N ALA A 265 2.01 -9.11 14.45
CA ALA A 265 2.82 -8.35 13.51
C ALA A 265 4.32 -8.66 13.66
N LYS A 266 5.02 -8.67 12.55
CA LYS A 266 6.47 -8.92 12.47
C LYS A 266 7.16 -7.81 11.66
N PRO A 267 7.12 -6.55 12.14
CA PRO A 267 7.79 -5.46 11.45
C PRO A 267 9.27 -5.76 11.26
N VAL A 268 9.80 -5.43 10.10
CA VAL A 268 11.25 -5.47 9.90
C VAL A 268 11.85 -4.23 10.56
N PRO A 269 12.82 -4.38 11.47
CA PRO A 269 13.43 -3.23 12.12
C PRO A 269 13.99 -2.22 11.11
N VAL A 270 13.91 -0.95 11.43
CA VAL A 270 14.38 0.15 10.56
C VAL A 270 15.86 -0.02 10.20
N THR A 271 16.65 -0.62 11.10
CA THR A 271 18.08 -0.93 10.89
C THR A 271 18.31 -2.04 9.86
N GLU A 272 17.31 -2.87 9.58
CA GLU A 272 17.35 -3.99 8.63
C GLU A 272 16.71 -3.64 7.27
N GLN A 273 16.17 -2.44 7.10
CA GLN A 273 15.53 -2.03 5.84
C GLN A 273 16.47 -2.05 4.62
N GLY A 274 17.79 -2.05 4.84
CA GLY A 274 18.81 -2.14 3.79
C GLY A 274 18.98 -3.52 3.12
N LEU A 275 18.31 -4.55 3.60
CA LEU A 275 18.36 -5.89 3.02
C LEU A 275 17.65 -5.89 1.66
N LYS A 276 18.43 -6.04 0.57
CA LYS A 276 17.90 -6.04 -0.79
C LYS A 276 17.61 -7.46 -1.27
N SER A 277 16.41 -7.66 -1.81
CA SER A 277 16.09 -8.88 -2.54
C SER A 277 16.64 -8.81 -3.97
N THR A 278 17.28 -9.88 -4.44
CA THR A 278 17.65 -10.00 -5.85
C THR A 278 16.41 -10.33 -6.66
N ILE A 279 16.16 -9.58 -7.75
CA ILE A 279 15.10 -9.91 -8.71
C ILE A 279 15.62 -11.02 -9.62
N THR A 280 15.00 -12.19 -9.57
CA THR A 280 15.37 -13.35 -10.40
C THR A 280 14.49 -13.49 -11.62
N ALA A 281 13.20 -13.17 -11.51
CA ALA A 281 12.23 -13.24 -12.60
C ALA A 281 11.02 -12.33 -12.36
N VAL A 282 10.22 -12.13 -13.41
CA VAL A 282 8.85 -11.61 -13.26
C VAL A 282 7.97 -12.75 -12.81
N GLY A 283 7.32 -12.59 -11.65
CA GLY A 283 6.42 -13.59 -11.09
C GLY A 283 5.12 -13.73 -11.89
N THR A 284 4.55 -14.93 -11.86
CA THR A 284 3.22 -15.18 -12.44
C THR A 284 2.17 -14.92 -11.35
N PRO A 285 1.34 -13.87 -11.47
CA PRO A 285 0.31 -13.60 -10.47
C PRO A 285 -0.83 -14.62 -10.56
N VAL A 286 -1.48 -14.86 -9.42
CA VAL A 286 -2.65 -15.74 -9.34
C VAL A 286 -3.89 -14.95 -9.74
N VAL A 287 -4.64 -15.43 -10.74
CA VAL A 287 -5.94 -14.88 -11.12
C VAL A 287 -7.00 -15.92 -10.75
N VAL A 288 -7.82 -15.56 -9.77
CA VAL A 288 -8.94 -16.41 -9.34
C VAL A 288 -10.12 -16.09 -10.23
N MET A 289 -10.58 -17.07 -11.00
CA MET A 289 -11.77 -16.93 -11.85
C MET A 289 -12.99 -17.46 -11.10
N ARG A 290 -14.09 -16.71 -11.11
CA ARG A 290 -15.37 -17.25 -10.66
C ARG A 290 -15.67 -18.54 -11.42
N ALA A 291 -15.98 -19.62 -10.71
CA ALA A 291 -16.52 -20.80 -11.36
C ALA A 291 -17.80 -20.38 -12.09
N SER A 292 -17.83 -20.56 -13.40
CA SER A 292 -19.07 -20.38 -14.18
C SER A 292 -20.11 -21.34 -13.62
N SER A 293 -21.21 -20.84 -13.10
CA SER A 293 -22.31 -21.64 -12.52
C SER A 293 -23.20 -22.30 -13.57
N THR A 294 -22.65 -22.68 -14.72
CA THR A 294 -23.31 -23.59 -15.65
C THR A 294 -22.94 -25.02 -15.29
N VAL A 295 -23.61 -25.57 -14.27
CA VAL A 295 -23.71 -27.03 -14.12
C VAL A 295 -24.71 -27.49 -15.19
N PRO A 296 -24.33 -28.29 -16.18
CA PRO A 296 -25.32 -28.90 -17.08
C PRO A 296 -26.24 -29.75 -16.23
N LEU A 297 -27.53 -29.48 -16.27
CA LEU A 297 -28.52 -30.41 -15.69
C LEU A 297 -28.42 -31.74 -16.40
N PRO A 298 -28.70 -32.88 -15.71
CA PRO A 298 -28.56 -34.22 -16.28
C PRO A 298 -29.37 -34.49 -17.56
N ASN A 299 -30.28 -33.59 -17.91
CA ASN A 299 -31.20 -33.70 -19.04
C ASN A 299 -30.93 -32.69 -20.18
N GLY A 300 -29.77 -32.03 -20.20
CA GLY A 300 -29.40 -31.13 -21.30
C GLY A 300 -30.13 -29.77 -21.31
N GLU A 301 -30.91 -29.45 -20.30
CA GLU A 301 -31.53 -28.12 -20.15
C GLU A 301 -30.62 -27.18 -19.38
N THR A 302 -30.39 -25.98 -19.94
CA THR A 302 -29.64 -24.90 -19.25
C THR A 302 -30.57 -24.15 -18.32
N ALA A 303 -30.28 -24.18 -17.01
CA ALA A 303 -30.99 -23.33 -16.05
C ALA A 303 -30.78 -21.87 -16.37
N ALA A 304 -31.85 -21.11 -16.53
CA ALA A 304 -31.83 -19.68 -16.70
C ALA A 304 -31.18 -19.00 -15.48
N ALA A 305 -30.27 -18.07 -15.71
CA ALA A 305 -29.58 -17.33 -14.69
C ALA A 305 -30.59 -16.60 -13.77
N PHE A 306 -30.56 -16.91 -12.48
CA PHE A 306 -31.24 -16.08 -11.46
C PHE A 306 -30.54 -14.72 -11.45
N LYS A 307 -31.27 -13.67 -11.86
CA LYS A 307 -30.94 -12.29 -11.56
C LYS A 307 -31.39 -12.00 -10.14
N GLY A 308 -30.46 -11.76 -9.24
CA GLY A 308 -30.65 -11.24 -7.91
C GLY A 308 -29.58 -10.22 -7.62
#